data_a98aa4261faae221754d8625e2c259b2
#
_entry.id   a98aa4261faae221754d8625e2c259b2
#
_cell.length_a   1.000
_cell.length_b   1.000
_cell.length_c   1.000
_cell.angle_alpha   90.00
_cell.angle_beta   90.00
_cell.angle_gamma   90.00
#
_symmetry.space_group_name_H-M   'P 1'
#
loop_
_entity.id
_entity.type
_entity.pdbx_description
1 polymer ?
#
loop_
_entity_poly.entity_id
_entity_poly.type
_entity_poly.pdbx_seq_one_letter_code
_entity_poly.pdbx_strand_id
1 'polypeptide(L)'
;MNYTTSAHFRKAARQLSDENRKRLAILLNTVEETQTLSNLPNCKEMQGKNNKDYYRIRFGNYRLGFKLQTDGTLFLIDVGPRGDFYNRFP
;
A
#
# COMPACT_ATOMS: atom_id res chain seq x y z
N MET A 1 2.31 1.57 -12.69
CA MET A 1 1.69 0.24 -12.51
C MET A 1 0.21 0.40 -12.21
N ASN A 2 -0.60 -0.51 -12.70
CA ASN A 2 -2.03 -0.51 -12.40
C ASN A 2 -2.30 -1.06 -11.02
N TYR A 3 -3.39 -0.64 -10.41
CA TYR A 3 -3.80 -1.17 -9.11
C TYR A 3 -5.32 -1.29 -9.03
N THR A 4 -5.77 -2.20 -8.16
CA THR A 4 -7.15 -2.32 -7.74
C THR A 4 -7.20 -2.20 -6.21
N THR A 5 -8.37 -2.04 -5.64
CA THR A 5 -8.51 -1.80 -4.20
C THR A 5 -9.47 -2.80 -3.56
N SER A 6 -9.18 -3.21 -2.33
CA SER A 6 -10.10 -4.00 -1.53
C SER A 6 -11.15 -3.10 -0.87
N ALA A 7 -12.25 -3.68 -0.44
CA ALA A 7 -13.26 -2.94 0.31
C ALA A 7 -12.67 -2.40 1.62
N HIS A 8 -11.85 -3.20 2.28
CA HIS A 8 -11.18 -2.78 3.51
C HIS A 8 -10.28 -1.58 3.27
N PHE A 9 -9.48 -1.60 2.20
CA PHE A 9 -8.62 -0.47 1.84
C PHE A 9 -9.44 0.81 1.65
N ARG A 10 -10.53 0.72 0.88
CA ARG A 10 -11.36 1.90 0.61
C ARG A 10 -11.96 2.48 1.89
N LYS A 11 -12.41 1.61 2.82
CA LYS A 11 -12.92 2.06 4.11
C LYS A 11 -11.83 2.72 4.94
N ALA A 12 -10.66 2.09 5.02
CA ALA A 12 -9.52 2.63 5.78
C ALA A 12 -9.07 3.98 5.21
N ALA A 13 -9.02 4.11 3.88
CA ALA A 13 -8.63 5.36 3.23
C ALA A 13 -9.60 6.49 3.56
N ARG A 14 -10.89 6.21 3.62
CA ARG A 14 -11.90 7.22 3.96
C ARG A 14 -11.76 7.71 5.40
N GLN A 15 -11.17 6.92 6.29
CA GLN A 15 -10.98 7.28 7.70
C GLN A 15 -9.74 8.13 7.95
N LEU A 16 -8.89 8.31 6.95
CA LEU A 16 -7.71 9.15 7.08
C LEU A 16 -8.10 10.62 7.18
N SER A 17 -7.25 11.41 7.85
CA SER A 17 -7.41 12.87 7.85
C SER A 17 -7.27 13.41 6.43
N ASP A 18 -7.74 14.64 6.21
CA ASP A 18 -7.61 15.28 4.90
C ASP A 18 -6.15 15.34 4.44
N GLU A 19 -5.25 15.68 5.35
CA GLU A 19 -3.82 15.75 5.03
C GLU A 19 -3.29 14.39 4.57
N ASN A 20 -3.63 13.33 5.29
CA ASN A 20 -3.14 11.99 4.96
C ASN A 20 -3.81 11.42 3.71
N ARG A 21 -5.07 11.78 3.45
CA ARG A 21 -5.71 11.42 2.19
C ARG A 21 -5.00 12.07 1.00
N LYS A 22 -4.58 13.33 1.14
CA LYS A 22 -3.81 14.01 0.10
C LYS A 22 -2.46 13.33 -0.14
N ARG A 23 -1.78 12.95 0.94
CA ARG A 23 -0.51 12.23 0.83
C ARG A 23 -0.69 10.87 0.15
N LEU A 24 -1.77 10.16 0.49
CA LEU A 24 -2.09 8.89 -0.15
C LEU A 24 -2.37 9.09 -1.64
N ALA A 25 -3.13 10.11 -2.00
CA ALA A 25 -3.42 10.40 -3.41
C ALA A 25 -2.14 10.67 -4.21
N ILE A 26 -1.20 11.42 -3.64
CA ILE A 26 0.10 11.67 -4.28
C ILE A 26 0.87 10.36 -4.44
N LEU A 27 0.86 9.52 -3.41
CA LEU A 27 1.52 8.22 -3.46
C LEU A 27 0.92 7.33 -4.56
N LEU A 28 -0.39 7.30 -4.67
CA LEU A 28 -1.05 6.48 -5.70
C LEU A 28 -0.76 6.98 -7.11
N ASN A 29 -0.64 8.30 -7.30
CA ASN A 29 -0.17 8.85 -8.58
C ASN A 29 1.25 8.37 -8.89
N THR A 30 2.13 8.35 -7.89
CA THR A 30 3.49 7.84 -8.04
C THR A 30 3.48 6.38 -8.45
N VAL A 31 2.61 5.58 -7.83
CA VAL A 31 2.46 4.16 -8.19
C VAL A 31 2.06 4.00 -9.65
N GLU A 32 1.06 4.78 -10.10
CA GLU A 32 0.60 4.72 -11.49
C GLU A 32 1.69 5.08 -12.49
N GLU A 33 2.53 6.06 -12.15
CA GLU A 33 3.60 6.52 -13.03
C GLU A 33 4.84 5.64 -12.98
N THR A 34 4.97 4.78 -11.98
CA THR A 34 6.14 3.92 -11.81
C THR A 34 6.00 2.65 -12.64
N GLN A 35 7.08 2.27 -13.32
CA GLN A 35 7.06 1.12 -14.24
C GLN A 35 7.36 -0.20 -13.55
N THR A 36 8.20 -0.18 -12.53
CA THR A 36 8.65 -1.41 -11.87
C THR A 36 8.56 -1.27 -10.36
N LEU A 37 8.35 -2.40 -9.69
CA LEU A 37 8.25 -2.47 -8.24
C LEU A 37 9.49 -1.91 -7.54
N SER A 38 10.68 -2.20 -8.10
CA SER A 38 11.93 -1.74 -7.52
C SER A 38 12.09 -0.23 -7.53
N ASN A 39 11.35 0.49 -8.35
CA ASN A 39 11.38 1.94 -8.42
C ASN A 39 10.37 2.62 -7.49
N LEU A 40 9.51 1.87 -6.82
CA LEU A 40 8.60 2.44 -5.84
C LEU A 40 9.37 2.93 -4.61
N PRO A 41 9.11 4.17 -4.16
CA PRO A 41 9.82 4.70 -3.00
C PRO A 41 9.36 4.00 -1.71
N ASN A 42 10.31 3.75 -0.80
CA ASN A 42 10.03 3.24 0.54
C ASN A 42 9.23 1.93 0.56
N CYS A 43 9.38 1.11 -0.47
CA CYS A 43 8.65 -0.14 -0.63
C CYS A 43 9.51 -1.31 -0.19
N LYS A 44 8.95 -2.20 0.64
CA LYS A 44 9.63 -3.43 1.08
C LYS A 44 8.67 -4.60 1.09
N GLU A 45 9.19 -5.77 0.75
CA GLU A 45 8.43 -7.02 0.88
C GLU A 45 8.27 -7.37 2.35
N MET A 46 7.10 -7.90 2.71
CA MET A 46 6.81 -8.33 4.06
C MET A 46 7.58 -9.60 4.39
N GLN A 47 8.05 -9.71 5.64
CA GLN A 47 8.79 -10.88 6.11
C GLN A 47 7.82 -12.01 6.47
N GLY A 48 8.31 -13.27 6.34
CA GLY A 48 7.54 -14.45 6.75
C GLY A 48 7.21 -15.37 5.59
N LYS A 49 7.02 -16.66 5.91
CA LYS A 49 6.83 -17.72 4.90
C LYS A 49 5.57 -17.55 4.06
N ASN A 50 4.51 -17.03 4.68
CA ASN A 50 3.21 -16.89 4.03
C ASN A 50 2.99 -15.50 3.47
N ASN A 51 4.02 -14.66 3.47
CA ASN A 51 3.90 -13.26 3.09
C ASN A 51 4.53 -12.96 1.73
N LYS A 52 4.78 -13.98 0.94
CA LYS A 52 5.30 -13.81 -0.42
C LYS A 52 4.35 -12.92 -1.23
N ASP A 53 4.94 -11.97 -1.95
CA ASP A 53 4.22 -11.00 -2.79
C ASP A 53 3.43 -9.95 -2.02
N TYR A 54 3.50 -9.95 -0.69
CA TYR A 54 2.94 -8.88 0.12
C TYR A 54 4.00 -7.83 0.38
N TYR A 55 3.64 -6.57 0.15
CA TYR A 55 4.56 -5.44 0.24
C TYR A 55 3.92 -4.31 1.04
N ARG A 56 4.76 -3.46 1.61
CA ARG A 56 4.29 -2.22 2.22
C ARG A 56 5.07 -1.02 1.68
N ILE A 57 4.41 0.11 1.58
CA ILE A 57 5.02 1.40 1.26
C ILE A 57 4.84 2.31 2.46
N ARG A 58 5.96 2.89 2.91
CA ARG A 58 5.94 3.86 4.00
C ARG A 58 5.69 5.26 3.44
N PHE A 59 4.74 5.98 4.04
CA PHE A 59 4.56 7.40 3.76
C PHE A 59 4.28 8.12 5.08
N GLY A 60 5.26 8.92 5.54
CA GLY A 60 5.20 9.50 6.87
C GLY A 60 5.09 8.42 7.94
N ASN A 61 4.15 8.60 8.86
CA ASN A 61 3.90 7.63 9.92
C ASN A 61 2.83 6.59 9.53
N TYR A 62 2.49 6.53 8.25
CA TYR A 62 1.48 5.64 7.71
C TYR A 62 2.10 4.60 6.80
N ARG A 63 1.35 3.51 6.59
CA ARG A 63 1.78 2.40 5.73
C ARG A 63 0.65 2.03 4.79
N LEU A 64 1.01 1.76 3.54
CA LEU A 64 0.11 1.22 2.52
C LEU A 64 0.54 -0.22 2.26
N GLY A 65 -0.39 -1.17 2.38
CA GLY A 65 -0.11 -2.59 2.15
C GLY A 65 -0.79 -3.09 0.89
N PHE A 66 -0.06 -3.88 0.09
CA PHE A 66 -0.61 -4.44 -1.14
C PHE A 66 -0.04 -5.82 -1.41
N LYS A 67 -0.71 -6.55 -2.28
CA LYS A 67 -0.21 -7.81 -2.82
C LYS A 67 0.08 -7.61 -4.30
N LEU A 68 1.27 -8.05 -4.73
CA LEU A 68 1.62 -8.07 -6.14
C LEU A 68 0.98 -9.31 -6.78
N GLN A 69 0.11 -9.07 -7.76
CA GLN A 69 -0.58 -10.15 -8.46
C GLN A 69 0.25 -10.65 -9.65
N THR A 70 -0.10 -11.84 -10.14
CA THR A 70 0.69 -12.51 -11.19
C THR A 70 0.72 -11.73 -12.50
N ASP A 71 -0.30 -10.90 -12.76
CA ASP A 71 -0.35 -10.05 -13.94
C ASP A 71 0.38 -8.71 -13.78
N GLY A 72 1.03 -8.49 -12.63
CA GLY A 72 1.72 -7.24 -12.33
C GLY A 72 0.86 -6.17 -11.71
N THR A 73 -0.45 -6.39 -11.56
CA THR A 73 -1.34 -5.44 -10.90
C THR A 73 -1.13 -5.48 -9.40
N LEU A 74 -1.18 -4.33 -8.76
CA LEU A 74 -1.12 -4.23 -7.30
C LEU A 74 -2.53 -4.28 -6.73
N PHE A 75 -2.77 -5.15 -5.75
CA PHE A 75 -4.02 -5.21 -5.03
C PHE A 75 -3.85 -4.51 -3.69
N LEU A 76 -4.39 -3.29 -3.56
CA LEU A 76 -4.26 -2.49 -2.34
C LEU A 76 -5.19 -3.03 -1.28
N ILE A 77 -4.63 -3.43 -0.13
CA ILE A 77 -5.36 -4.19 0.89
C ILE A 77 -5.64 -3.36 2.14
N ASP A 78 -4.67 -2.57 2.59
CA ASP A 78 -4.81 -1.83 3.84
C ASP A 78 -3.99 -0.54 3.80
N VAL A 79 -4.41 0.42 4.60
CA VAL A 79 -3.67 1.67 4.83
C VAL A 79 -3.98 2.14 6.24
N GLY A 80 -2.97 2.61 6.95
CA GLY A 80 -3.19 3.09 8.31
C GLY A 80 -1.90 3.47 9.01
N PRO A 81 -2.03 3.95 10.26
CA PRO A 81 -0.87 4.26 11.08
C PRO A 81 0.00 3.03 11.31
N ARG A 82 1.29 3.24 11.48
CA ARG A 82 2.29 2.18 11.58
C ARG A 82 1.90 1.05 12.55
N GLY A 83 1.52 1.39 13.77
CA GLY A 83 1.21 0.39 14.79
C GLY A 83 0.02 -0.47 14.40
N ASP A 84 -1.09 0.18 14.06
CA ASP A 84 -2.32 -0.52 13.66
C ASP A 84 -2.11 -1.36 12.41
N PHE A 85 -1.35 -0.82 11.45
CA PHE A 85 -1.09 -1.50 10.19
C PHE A 85 -0.42 -2.85 10.41
N TYR A 86 0.67 -2.89 11.19
CA TYR A 86 1.42 -4.12 11.39
C TYR A 86 0.68 -5.15 12.26
N ASN A 87 -0.36 -4.74 12.97
CA ASN A 87 -1.22 -5.67 13.70
C ASN A 87 -2.23 -6.38 12.78
N ARG A 88 -2.50 -5.82 11.60
CA ARG A 88 -3.52 -6.34 10.68
C ARG A 88 -2.94 -6.92 9.40
N PHE A 89 -1.85 -6.34 8.88
CA PHE A 89 -1.35 -6.65 7.54
C PHE A 89 -0.09 -7.51 7.61
N PRO A 90 0.03 -8.47 6.74
CA PRO A 90 -0.93 -9.02 5.79
C PRO A 90 -1.97 -9.90 6.41
#